data_41593028b4853a758c3e8dda1aaab0b8
#
_entry.id   41593028b4853a758c3e8dda1aaab0b8
#
_cell.length_a   1.000
_cell.length_b   1.000
_cell.length_c   1.000
_cell.angle_alpha   90.00
_cell.angle_beta   90.00
_cell.angle_gamma   90.00
#
_symmetry.space_group_name_H-M   'P 1'
#
loop_
_entity.id
_entity.type
_entity.pdbx_description
1 polymer ?
#
loop_
_entity_poly.entity_id
_entity_poly.type
_entity_poly.pdbx_seq_one_letter_code
_entity_poly.pdbx_strand_id
1 'polypeptide(L)'
;MAELNEHVAYLSQEIGPRPAGTEEEQRAALYISEQFSAEAGLTTAMEDFQCNPDSSLPRTLCSGVAVLVTLVATIVGALAVPAIVVSLICAALAAAEVFDKPVLSRLLNRGVSQNVVARYLPAKSPTRASRRRKVIV
;
A
#
# COMPACT_ATOMS: atom_id res chain seq x y z
N MET A 1 -17.00 14.65 21.36
CA MET A 1 -17.58 14.59 19.98
C MET A 1 -17.01 15.70 19.11
N ALA A 2 -16.83 16.93 19.62
CA ALA A 2 -16.20 18.04 18.86
C ALA A 2 -14.76 17.71 18.47
N GLU A 3 -13.95 17.22 19.38
CA GLU A 3 -12.54 16.83 19.13
C GLU A 3 -12.38 15.74 18.06
N LEU A 4 -13.24 14.71 18.08
CA LEU A 4 -13.19 13.66 17.05
C LEU A 4 -13.47 14.21 15.66
N ASN A 5 -14.43 15.14 15.53
CA ASN A 5 -14.72 15.78 14.26
C ASN A 5 -13.56 16.65 13.75
N GLU A 6 -12.81 17.27 14.66
CA GLU A 6 -11.63 18.06 14.35
C GLU A 6 -10.50 17.20 13.77
N HIS A 7 -10.21 16.05 14.40
CA HIS A 7 -9.22 15.10 13.88
C HIS A 7 -9.62 14.53 12.51
N VAL A 8 -10.91 14.21 12.33
CA VAL A 8 -11.41 13.73 11.03
C VAL A 8 -11.32 14.83 9.97
N ALA A 9 -11.68 16.07 10.34
CA ALA A 9 -11.57 17.21 9.41
C ALA A 9 -10.11 17.46 9.00
N TYR A 10 -9.18 17.46 9.95
CA TYR A 10 -7.75 17.63 9.68
C TYR A 10 -7.23 16.56 8.72
N LEU A 11 -7.50 15.28 9.01
CA LEU A 11 -7.04 14.16 8.18
C LEU A 11 -7.68 14.14 6.78
N SER A 12 -8.92 14.62 6.63
CA SER A 12 -9.66 14.58 5.37
C SER A 12 -9.49 15.82 4.51
N GLN A 13 -9.38 17.01 5.12
CA GLN A 13 -9.35 18.29 4.42
C GLN A 13 -7.93 18.85 4.26
N GLU A 14 -7.10 18.73 5.30
CA GLU A 14 -5.74 19.26 5.28
C GLU A 14 -4.75 18.28 4.65
N ILE A 15 -4.83 16.98 4.97
CA ILE A 15 -3.93 15.97 4.41
C ILE A 15 -4.51 15.38 3.13
N GLY A 16 -5.82 15.07 3.10
CA GLY A 16 -6.50 14.54 1.93
C GLY A 16 -6.17 13.09 1.58
N PRO A 17 -6.14 12.72 0.28
CA PRO A 17 -5.83 11.36 -0.17
C PRO A 17 -4.40 10.96 0.22
N ARG A 18 -4.26 9.75 0.78
CA ARG A 18 -3.00 9.24 1.34
C ARG A 18 -2.63 7.90 0.68
N PRO A 19 -2.17 7.89 -0.57
CA PRO A 19 -1.66 6.67 -1.18
C PRO A 19 -0.45 6.14 -0.40
N ALA A 20 -0.30 4.82 -0.35
CA ALA A 20 0.82 4.20 0.34
C ALA A 20 2.17 4.65 -0.22
N GLY A 21 3.11 5.01 0.65
CA GLY A 21 4.45 5.48 0.29
C GLY A 21 4.54 6.95 -0.13
N THR A 22 3.51 7.77 0.15
CA THR A 22 3.51 9.21 -0.14
C THR A 22 3.85 10.06 1.09
N GLU A 23 4.18 11.33 0.86
CA GLU A 23 4.41 12.30 1.94
C GLU A 23 3.15 12.55 2.77
N GLU A 24 1.97 12.50 2.15
CA GLU A 24 0.69 12.66 2.81
C GLU A 24 0.43 11.52 3.81
N GLU A 25 0.81 10.29 3.46
CA GLU A 25 0.76 9.16 4.38
C GLU A 25 1.69 9.38 5.58
N GLN A 26 2.92 9.84 5.35
CA GLN A 26 3.88 10.13 6.40
C GLN A 26 3.39 11.25 7.33
N ARG A 27 2.82 12.31 6.79
CA ARG A 27 2.23 13.40 7.58
C ARG A 27 1.07 12.90 8.44
N ALA A 28 0.22 12.03 7.90
CA ALA A 28 -0.86 11.42 8.65
C ALA A 28 -0.34 10.51 9.76
N ALA A 29 0.68 9.71 9.49
CA ALA A 29 1.30 8.82 10.48
C ALA A 29 1.95 9.62 11.62
N LEU A 30 2.66 10.70 11.31
CA LEU A 30 3.23 11.61 12.30
C LEU A 30 2.14 12.24 13.18
N TYR A 31 1.10 12.78 12.57
CA TYR A 31 -0.02 13.37 13.30
C TYR A 31 -0.69 12.36 14.24
N ILE A 32 -0.99 11.15 13.77
CA ILE A 32 -1.60 10.10 14.60
C ILE A 32 -0.67 9.69 15.75
N SER A 33 0.63 9.57 15.48
CA SER A 33 1.63 9.25 16.49
C SER A 33 1.70 10.32 17.59
N GLU A 34 1.64 11.59 17.21
CA GLU A 34 1.65 12.73 18.11
C GLU A 34 0.39 12.75 18.99
N GLN A 35 -0.78 12.56 18.41
CA GLN A 35 -2.05 12.51 19.16
C GLN A 35 -2.08 11.35 20.16
N PHE A 36 -1.64 10.16 19.77
CA PHE A 36 -1.54 9.01 20.68
C PHE A 36 -0.56 9.27 21.84
N SER A 37 0.52 9.98 21.59
CA SER A 37 1.50 10.31 22.62
C SER A 37 1.00 11.39 23.56
N ALA A 38 0.35 12.43 23.00
CA ALA A 38 -0.11 13.60 23.78
C ALA A 38 -1.36 13.30 24.60
N GLU A 39 -2.39 12.71 23.99
CA GLU A 39 -3.69 12.53 24.64
C GLU A 39 -3.76 11.25 25.48
N ALA A 40 -3.24 10.14 24.97
CA ALA A 40 -3.35 8.86 25.63
C ALA A 40 -2.11 8.48 26.46
N GLY A 41 -1.03 9.27 26.40
CA GLY A 41 0.24 8.94 27.06
C GLY A 41 0.79 7.59 26.64
N LEU A 42 0.50 7.16 25.42
CA LEU A 42 0.91 5.87 24.88
C LEU A 42 2.33 5.95 24.31
N THR A 43 3.07 4.87 24.46
CA THR A 43 4.36 4.75 23.74
C THR A 43 4.08 4.38 22.30
N THR A 44 4.37 5.30 21.38
CA THR A 44 4.20 5.10 19.95
C THR A 44 5.51 4.66 19.29
N ALA A 45 5.42 3.83 18.27
CA ALA A 45 6.52 3.44 17.41
C ALA A 45 6.02 3.44 15.97
N MET A 46 6.82 3.98 15.04
CA MET A 46 6.59 3.83 13.61
C MET A 46 7.33 2.60 13.11
N GLU A 47 6.61 1.73 12.42
CA GLU A 47 7.16 0.51 11.81
C GLU A 47 7.06 0.65 10.29
N ASP A 48 8.20 0.70 9.62
CA ASP A 48 8.27 0.76 8.16
C ASP A 48 8.06 -0.63 7.57
N PHE A 49 7.30 -0.71 6.49
CA PHE A 49 7.12 -1.95 5.74
C PHE A 49 7.13 -1.69 4.23
N GLN A 50 7.55 -2.68 3.47
CA GLN A 50 7.54 -2.58 2.03
C GLN A 50 6.12 -2.74 1.50
N CYS A 51 5.69 -1.77 0.70
CA CYS A 51 4.40 -1.78 0.03
C CYS A 51 4.55 -1.64 -1.49
N ASN A 52 3.44 -1.84 -2.18
CA ASN A 52 3.34 -1.54 -3.61
C ASN A 52 2.42 -0.32 -3.76
N PRO A 53 2.99 0.89 -3.94
CA PRO A 53 2.20 2.12 -3.97
C PRO A 53 1.26 2.20 -5.18
N ASP A 54 1.60 1.57 -6.29
CA ASP A 54 0.77 1.59 -7.50
C ASP A 54 0.70 0.21 -8.15
N SER A 55 -0.38 -0.52 -7.85
CA SER A 55 -0.66 -1.84 -8.42
C SER A 55 -1.16 -1.77 -9.88
N SER A 56 -1.48 -0.57 -10.38
CA SER A 56 -2.00 -0.39 -11.74
C SER A 56 -0.90 -0.34 -12.79
N LEU A 57 0.29 0.19 -12.46
CA LEU A 57 1.41 0.35 -13.39
C LEU A 57 1.83 -0.95 -14.09
N PRO A 58 2.06 -2.07 -13.40
CA PRO A 58 2.46 -3.31 -14.08
C PRO A 58 1.40 -3.80 -15.05
N ARG A 59 0.13 -3.62 -14.70
CA ARG A 59 -1.02 -4.03 -15.51
C ARG A 59 -1.16 -3.19 -16.77
N THR A 60 -1.02 -1.87 -16.65
CA THR A 60 -1.06 -0.94 -17.81
C THR A 60 0.12 -1.16 -18.73
N LEU A 61 1.31 -1.43 -18.22
CA LEU A 61 2.49 -1.77 -19.03
C LEU A 61 2.28 -3.07 -19.81
N CYS A 62 1.82 -4.14 -19.16
CA CYS A 62 1.54 -5.41 -19.85
C CYS A 62 0.47 -5.23 -20.94
N SER A 63 -0.59 -4.48 -20.66
CA SER A 63 -1.64 -4.21 -21.66
C SER A 63 -1.10 -3.38 -22.83
N GLY A 64 -0.30 -2.36 -22.56
CA GLY A 64 0.34 -1.53 -23.59
C GLY A 64 1.26 -2.32 -24.51
N VAL A 65 2.09 -3.19 -23.93
CA VAL A 65 2.98 -4.07 -24.70
C VAL A 65 2.18 -5.04 -25.58
N ALA A 66 1.14 -5.68 -25.03
CA ALA A 66 0.30 -6.61 -25.78
C ALA A 66 -0.37 -5.94 -26.98
N VAL A 67 -0.91 -4.72 -26.78
CA VAL A 67 -1.54 -3.93 -27.86
C VAL A 67 -0.53 -3.55 -28.92
N LEU A 68 0.64 -3.05 -28.54
CA LEU A 68 1.70 -2.66 -29.49
C LEU A 68 2.17 -3.84 -30.33
N VAL A 69 2.46 -4.97 -29.71
CA VAL A 69 2.94 -6.18 -30.40
C VAL A 69 1.87 -6.72 -31.35
N THR A 70 0.61 -6.70 -30.96
CA THR A 70 -0.49 -7.10 -31.83
C THR A 70 -0.63 -6.17 -33.02
N LEU A 71 -0.52 -4.85 -32.82
CA LEU A 71 -0.59 -3.86 -33.90
C LEU A 71 0.55 -4.07 -34.91
N VAL A 72 1.77 -4.28 -34.45
CA VAL A 72 2.92 -4.56 -35.33
C VAL A 72 2.72 -5.86 -36.11
N ALA A 73 2.18 -6.89 -35.47
CA ALA A 73 1.90 -8.16 -36.11
C ALA A 73 0.84 -8.09 -37.21
N THR A 74 -0.13 -7.16 -37.11
CA THR A 74 -1.11 -6.92 -38.20
C THR A 74 -0.47 -6.34 -39.44
N ILE A 75 0.62 -5.56 -39.30
CA ILE A 75 1.36 -4.95 -40.42
C ILE A 75 2.35 -5.96 -40.99
N VAL A 76 3.04 -6.70 -40.14
CA VAL A 76 4.05 -7.67 -40.52
C VAL A 76 3.58 -9.08 -40.18
N GLY A 77 2.86 -9.74 -41.10
CA GLY A 77 2.24 -11.04 -40.86
C GLY A 77 3.18 -12.15 -40.36
N ALA A 78 4.46 -12.08 -40.71
CA ALA A 78 5.47 -13.01 -40.20
C ALA A 78 5.67 -12.95 -38.66
N LEU A 79 5.28 -11.85 -38.02
CA LEU A 79 5.36 -11.66 -36.55
C LEU A 79 4.11 -12.13 -35.79
N ALA A 80 3.12 -12.72 -36.47
CA ALA A 80 1.86 -13.13 -35.82
C ALA A 80 2.10 -14.17 -34.73
N VAL A 81 2.92 -15.18 -34.96
CA VAL A 81 3.19 -16.23 -33.95
C VAL A 81 3.92 -15.69 -32.74
N PRO A 82 5.06 -14.97 -32.86
CA PRO A 82 5.70 -14.37 -31.69
C PRO A 82 4.81 -13.35 -30.97
N ALA A 83 3.95 -12.61 -31.65
CA ALA A 83 3.02 -11.68 -31.07
C ALA A 83 2.00 -12.39 -30.16
N ILE A 84 1.47 -13.53 -30.59
CA ILE A 84 0.55 -14.34 -29.78
C ILE A 84 1.25 -14.81 -28.49
N VAL A 85 2.47 -15.31 -28.60
CA VAL A 85 3.24 -15.79 -27.45
C VAL A 85 3.49 -14.66 -26.44
N VAL A 86 3.93 -13.48 -26.88
CA VAL A 86 4.15 -12.32 -26.02
C VAL A 86 2.85 -11.88 -25.37
N SER A 87 1.74 -11.81 -26.11
CA SER A 87 0.43 -11.42 -25.57
C SER A 87 -0.06 -12.40 -24.52
N LEU A 88 0.14 -13.70 -24.69
CA LEU A 88 -0.20 -14.72 -23.70
C LEU A 88 0.64 -14.58 -22.42
N ILE A 89 1.94 -14.30 -22.55
CA ILE A 89 2.81 -14.04 -21.39
C ILE A 89 2.36 -12.79 -20.64
N CYS A 90 2.06 -11.70 -21.33
CA CYS A 90 1.54 -10.49 -20.72
C CYS A 90 0.21 -10.72 -20.02
N ALA A 91 -0.69 -11.48 -20.62
CA ALA A 91 -1.97 -11.85 -20.00
C ALA A 91 -1.79 -12.71 -18.75
N ALA A 92 -0.87 -13.68 -18.78
CA ALA A 92 -0.56 -14.51 -17.61
C ALA A 92 0.06 -13.71 -16.47
N LEU A 93 0.96 -12.78 -16.77
CA LEU A 93 1.55 -11.88 -15.77
C LEU A 93 0.50 -10.95 -15.18
N ALA A 94 -0.36 -10.35 -16.01
CA ALA A 94 -1.46 -9.51 -15.53
C ALA A 94 -2.46 -10.28 -14.67
N ALA A 95 -2.76 -11.53 -15.03
CA ALA A 95 -3.61 -12.40 -14.23
C ALA A 95 -2.95 -12.74 -12.88
N ALA A 96 -1.65 -13.02 -12.84
CA ALA A 96 -0.93 -13.28 -11.60
C ALA A 96 -1.00 -12.10 -10.62
N GLU A 97 -0.94 -10.87 -11.11
CA GLU A 97 -1.12 -9.65 -10.28
C GLU A 97 -2.54 -9.57 -9.69
N VAL A 98 -3.57 -9.99 -10.42
CA VAL A 98 -4.96 -10.01 -9.94
C VAL A 98 -5.15 -11.07 -8.85
N PHE A 99 -4.46 -12.21 -8.95
CA PHE A 99 -4.55 -13.31 -7.97
C PHE A 99 -3.58 -13.18 -6.79
N ASP A 100 -3.23 -11.97 -6.38
CA ASP A 100 -2.38 -11.68 -5.21
C ASP A 100 -0.96 -12.29 -5.27
N LYS A 101 -0.47 -12.56 -6.48
CA LYS A 101 0.92 -12.97 -6.71
C LYS A 101 1.68 -11.84 -7.42
N PRO A 102 2.09 -10.80 -6.70
CA PRO A 102 2.69 -9.60 -7.28
C PRO A 102 4.12 -9.89 -7.77
N VAL A 103 4.25 -10.51 -8.94
CA VAL A 103 5.54 -10.83 -9.54
C VAL A 103 6.19 -9.58 -10.14
N LEU A 104 5.42 -8.85 -10.93
CA LEU A 104 5.88 -7.65 -11.64
C LEU A 104 5.95 -6.44 -10.70
N SER A 105 4.97 -6.30 -9.81
CA SER A 105 4.93 -5.24 -8.81
C SER A 105 6.13 -5.27 -7.87
N ARG A 106 6.59 -6.45 -7.47
CA ARG A 106 7.80 -6.59 -6.65
C ARG A 106 9.07 -6.16 -7.37
N LEU A 107 9.08 -6.23 -8.70
CA LEU A 107 10.24 -5.89 -9.52
C LEU A 107 10.26 -4.40 -9.89
N LEU A 108 9.10 -3.83 -10.24
CA LEU A 108 8.99 -2.49 -10.79
C LEU A 108 8.67 -1.41 -9.76
N ASN A 109 7.97 -1.74 -8.68
CA ASN A 109 7.40 -0.73 -7.82
C ASN A 109 7.59 -1.09 -6.34
N ARG A 110 8.66 -0.54 -5.74
CA ARG A 110 8.97 -0.70 -4.32
C ARG A 110 8.77 0.63 -3.61
N GLY A 111 7.73 0.70 -2.79
CA GLY A 111 7.50 1.80 -1.87
C GLY A 111 7.70 1.35 -0.43
N VAL A 112 7.89 2.30 0.46
CA VAL A 112 7.91 2.10 1.91
C VAL A 112 6.70 2.80 2.47
N SER A 113 5.86 2.07 3.18
CA SER A 113 4.72 2.58 3.92
C SER A 113 4.97 2.45 5.41
N GLN A 114 4.22 3.15 6.22
CA GLN A 114 4.45 3.25 7.66
C GLN A 114 3.21 2.88 8.45
N ASN A 115 3.42 2.06 9.49
CA ASN A 115 2.39 1.77 10.48
C ASN A 115 2.70 2.48 11.79
N VAL A 116 1.70 3.11 12.38
CA VAL A 116 1.80 3.66 13.74
C VAL A 116 1.32 2.60 14.73
N VAL A 117 2.23 2.15 15.58
CA VAL A 117 1.93 1.17 16.63
C VAL A 117 1.94 1.85 17.98
N ALA A 118 0.77 1.96 18.62
CA ALA A 118 0.65 2.45 19.97
C ALA A 118 0.62 1.27 20.96
N ARG A 119 1.44 1.33 22.01
CA ARG A 119 1.50 0.29 23.06
C ARG A 119 0.91 0.83 24.35
N TYR A 120 -0.18 0.21 24.78
CA TYR A 120 -0.75 0.43 26.11
C TYR A 120 -0.15 -0.55 27.09
N LEU A 121 0.54 -0.03 28.11
CA LEU A 121 1.03 -0.79 29.25
C LEU A 121 0.08 -0.52 30.43
N PRO A 122 -0.87 -1.41 30.72
CA PRO A 122 -1.73 -1.23 31.89
C PRO A 122 -0.86 -1.19 33.14
N ALA A 123 -1.14 -0.25 34.05
CA ALA A 123 -0.52 -0.20 35.36
C ALA A 123 -0.64 -1.59 36.00
N LYS A 124 0.45 -2.12 36.54
CA LYS A 124 0.50 -3.47 37.12
C LYS A 124 -0.62 -3.65 38.15
N SER A 125 -1.68 -4.35 37.77
CA SER A 125 -2.57 -4.97 38.73
C SER A 125 -1.83 -6.16 39.36
N PRO A 126 -1.75 -6.27 40.69
CA PRO A 126 -0.90 -7.29 41.35
C PRO A 126 -1.41 -8.73 41.22
N THR A 127 -2.49 -8.97 40.48
CA THR A 127 -3.07 -10.32 40.42
C THR A 127 -3.75 -10.59 39.09
N ARG A 128 -3.02 -11.06 38.13
CA ARG A 128 -3.34 -11.93 36.99
C ARG A 128 -2.43 -11.61 35.82
N ALA A 129 -1.80 -12.63 35.25
CA ALA A 129 -1.03 -12.54 34.02
C ALA A 129 -1.91 -11.94 32.92
N SER A 130 -1.78 -10.63 32.69
CA SER A 130 -2.57 -9.93 31.69
C SER A 130 -1.98 -10.27 30.31
N ARG A 131 -2.78 -10.92 29.47
CA ARG A 131 -2.48 -11.08 28.05
C ARG A 131 -2.27 -9.69 27.46
N ARG A 132 -1.07 -9.39 27.02
CA ARG A 132 -0.77 -8.18 26.25
C ARG A 132 -1.59 -8.22 24.97
N ARG A 133 -2.54 -7.30 24.83
CA ARG A 133 -3.24 -7.09 23.55
C ARG A 133 -2.45 -6.07 22.74
N LYS A 134 -1.97 -6.47 21.57
CA LYS A 134 -1.40 -5.57 20.57
C LYS A 134 -2.58 -5.00 19.78
N VAL A 135 -2.78 -3.70 19.84
CA VAL A 135 -3.75 -3.00 18.99
C VAL A 135 -2.96 -2.42 17.82
N ILE A 136 -3.31 -2.84 16.62
CA ILE A 136 -2.76 -2.33 15.36
C ILE A 136 -3.86 -1.46 14.76
N VAL A 137 -3.56 -0.22 14.48
CA VAL A 137 -4.45 0.74 13.79
C VAL A 137 -3.91 0.99 12.40
#